data_a0abe78575d3b0dfb259c11933b379cf
#
_entry.id   a0abe78575d3b0dfb259c11933b379cf
#
_cell.length_a   1.000
_cell.length_b   1.000
_cell.length_c   1.000
_cell.angle_alpha   90.00
_cell.angle_beta   90.00
_cell.angle_gamma   90.00
#
_symmetry.space_group_name_H-M   'P 1'
#
loop_
_entity.id
_entity.type
_entity.pdbx_description
1 polymer ?
#
loop_
_entity_poly.entity_id
_entity_poly.type
_entity_poly.pdbx_seq_one_letter_code
_entity_poly.pdbx_strand_id
1 'polypeptide(L)'
;MKNIMKLASIALVLLFTLFGLTNKASAAKLTLYCSVEIDVCEMLEQAYEKETGTKVAMTRASSGETFAKIKAESSNPKGDVWFGGTGDPHLTAAQENLTAEYKSKHFNDLLPAAQNQAVNANYKSVGIYVGALGFGYNKELLAKKGLPAPKSWMDLTKPIYKGEIQIANPNSSGTAYTTLATIIQIFGEEKGWDYMKALHMNINTYTKSGSAPIKATGRGENLIGICFQHDGVKQTKKGLPVVTVSPEEGTGYEVGSMSIIAGARNMKEAKKFYDWALSPPIQTMVFTSGKSLQVPSNTKAQADPDAPDLSTINLIDYNFKVYGDKSTRAGLLSKWDNDVSVIPR
;
A
#
# COMPACT_ATOMS: atom_id res chain seq x y z
N MET A 1 49.82 11.29 59.68
CA MET A 1 49.82 11.49 58.22
C MET A 1 49.53 10.21 57.40
N LYS A 2 49.87 9.00 57.79
CA LYS A 2 49.63 7.76 57.00
C LYS A 2 48.15 7.32 56.94
N ASN A 3 47.29 7.71 57.93
CA ASN A 3 45.88 7.29 57.96
C ASN A 3 44.97 8.22 57.14
N ILE A 4 45.34 9.47 56.89
CA ILE A 4 44.57 10.41 56.09
C ILE A 4 44.71 10.09 54.59
N MET A 5 45.87 9.62 54.14
CA MET A 5 46.08 9.23 52.74
C MET A 5 45.34 7.95 52.33
N LYS A 6 45.03 7.03 53.27
CA LYS A 6 44.25 5.82 52.96
C LYS A 6 42.77 6.08 52.78
N LEU A 7 42.19 7.05 53.53
CA LEU A 7 40.79 7.47 53.40
C LEU A 7 40.54 8.27 52.12
N ALA A 8 41.50 9.06 51.65
CA ALA A 8 41.37 9.80 50.38
C ALA A 8 41.43 8.86 49.16
N SER A 9 42.22 7.79 49.22
CA SER A 9 42.29 6.79 48.11
C SER A 9 41.06 5.93 47.99
N ILE A 10 40.36 5.61 49.08
CA ILE A 10 39.11 4.83 49.06
C ILE A 10 37.94 5.69 48.56
N ALA A 11 37.89 6.97 48.90
CA ALA A 11 36.85 7.91 48.40
C ALA A 11 36.97 8.14 46.87
N LEU A 12 38.20 8.17 46.33
CA LEU A 12 38.43 8.39 44.89
C LEU A 12 38.05 7.16 44.06
N VAL A 13 38.21 5.95 44.57
CA VAL A 13 37.83 4.69 43.91
C VAL A 13 36.30 4.53 43.89
N LEU A 14 35.61 4.98 44.96
CA LEU A 14 34.13 4.95 45.00
C LEU A 14 33.46 6.00 44.09
N LEU A 15 34.11 7.14 43.80
CA LEU A 15 33.58 8.14 42.84
C LEU A 15 33.75 7.64 41.37
N PHE A 16 34.80 6.84 41.06
CA PHE A 16 34.99 6.30 39.68
C PHE A 16 34.04 5.18 39.34
N THR A 17 33.50 4.44 40.31
CA THR A 17 32.55 3.35 40.08
C THR A 17 31.11 3.84 39.87
N LEU A 18 30.75 5.07 40.25
CA LEU A 18 29.43 5.65 39.98
C LEU A 18 29.29 6.29 38.57
N PHE A 19 30.40 6.56 37.87
CA PHE A 19 30.38 7.15 36.52
C PHE A 19 30.35 6.10 35.37
N GLY A 20 30.41 4.78 35.71
CA GLY A 20 30.56 3.68 34.73
C GLY A 20 29.25 3.04 34.25
N LEU A 21 28.08 3.44 34.75
CA LEU A 21 26.79 2.83 34.38
C LEU A 21 25.86 3.82 33.64
N THR A 22 26.40 4.59 32.70
CA THR A 22 25.53 5.06 31.63
C THR A 22 25.22 3.86 30.75
N ASN A 23 24.18 3.10 31.10
CA ASN A 23 23.50 2.26 30.14
C ASN A 23 23.16 3.17 28.96
N LYS A 24 23.98 3.15 27.90
CA LYS A 24 23.53 3.62 26.59
C LYS A 24 22.35 2.75 26.24
N ALA A 25 21.13 3.19 26.61
CA ALA A 25 19.94 2.60 26.10
C ALA A 25 20.12 2.57 24.58
N SER A 26 20.31 1.38 24.02
CA SER A 26 20.34 1.22 22.56
C SER A 26 19.08 1.90 22.04
N ALA A 27 19.23 2.90 21.18
CA ALA A 27 18.09 3.59 20.61
C ALA A 27 17.14 2.51 20.04
N ALA A 28 15.88 2.59 20.40
CA ALA A 28 14.88 1.68 19.87
C ALA A 28 14.92 1.72 18.34
N LYS A 29 14.74 0.56 17.72
CA LYS A 29 14.82 0.41 16.26
C LYS A 29 13.52 -0.17 15.75
N LEU A 30 13.13 0.23 14.54
CA LEU A 30 12.01 -0.34 13.80
C LEU A 30 12.44 -0.55 12.35
N THR A 31 12.16 -1.71 11.77
CA THR A 31 12.32 -1.96 10.33
C THR A 31 10.95 -1.92 9.68
N LEU A 32 10.73 -0.90 8.83
CA LEU A 32 9.46 -0.62 8.17
C LEU A 32 9.53 -1.01 6.69
N TYR A 33 8.72 -1.98 6.28
CA TYR A 33 8.43 -2.24 4.87
C TYR A 33 7.20 -1.42 4.48
N CYS A 34 7.35 -0.54 3.50
CA CYS A 34 6.33 0.44 3.14
C CYS A 34 5.90 0.25 1.68
N SER A 35 4.59 0.13 1.44
CA SER A 35 4.03 -0.19 0.12
C SER A 35 3.09 0.91 -0.41
N VAL A 36 3.21 2.14 0.11
CA VAL A 36 2.56 3.34 -0.43
C VAL A 36 3.55 4.20 -1.21
N GLU A 37 3.18 5.41 -1.56
CA GLU A 37 4.06 6.40 -2.20
C GLU A 37 5.25 6.72 -1.30
N ILE A 38 6.43 6.88 -1.92
CA ILE A 38 7.70 7.07 -1.17
C ILE A 38 7.65 8.30 -0.25
N ASP A 39 7.02 9.39 -0.70
CA ASP A 39 6.89 10.63 0.06
C ASP A 39 6.01 10.48 1.32
N VAL A 40 5.07 9.52 1.32
CA VAL A 40 4.29 9.13 2.50
C VAL A 40 5.12 8.25 3.43
N CYS A 41 5.87 7.30 2.88
CA CYS A 41 6.76 6.42 3.67
C CYS A 41 7.79 7.23 4.44
N GLU A 42 8.46 8.18 3.78
CA GLU A 42 9.46 9.08 4.38
C GLU A 42 8.83 10.00 5.43
N MET A 43 7.61 10.49 5.20
CA MET A 43 6.89 11.30 6.17
C MET A 43 6.58 10.53 7.45
N LEU A 44 6.13 9.27 7.33
CA LEU A 44 5.85 8.41 8.49
C LEU A 44 7.14 8.09 9.26
N GLU A 45 8.23 7.76 8.57
CA GLU A 45 9.55 7.53 9.14
C GLU A 45 10.00 8.73 9.98
N GLN A 46 10.03 9.92 9.37
CA GLN A 46 10.47 11.17 10.02
C GLN A 46 9.57 11.56 11.20
N ALA A 47 8.25 11.43 11.05
CA ALA A 47 7.31 11.77 12.12
C ALA A 47 7.46 10.83 13.32
N TYR A 48 7.57 9.52 13.07
CA TYR A 48 7.75 8.54 14.15
C TYR A 48 9.09 8.70 14.86
N GLU A 49 10.20 8.89 14.11
CA GLU A 49 11.52 9.18 14.68
C GLU A 49 11.50 10.44 15.56
N LYS A 50 10.89 11.52 15.06
CA LYS A 50 10.80 12.80 15.77
C LYS A 50 10.01 12.69 17.07
N GLU A 51 8.89 11.97 17.05
CA GLU A 51 7.98 11.86 18.20
C GLU A 51 8.51 10.88 19.27
N THR A 52 9.14 9.77 18.84
CA THR A 52 9.48 8.68 19.75
C THR A 52 10.96 8.51 20.04
N GLY A 53 11.84 9.14 19.26
CA GLY A 53 13.27 8.91 19.28
C GLY A 53 13.71 7.53 18.73
N THR A 54 12.76 6.72 18.26
CA THR A 54 13.02 5.40 17.66
C THR A 54 13.63 5.57 16.28
N LYS A 55 14.74 4.88 15.97
CA LYS A 55 15.31 4.87 14.63
C LYS A 55 14.54 3.92 13.72
N VAL A 56 14.11 4.40 12.56
CA VAL A 56 13.37 3.64 11.56
C VAL A 56 14.28 3.33 10.37
N ALA A 57 14.35 2.05 9.98
CA ALA A 57 14.97 1.62 8.74
C ALA A 57 13.85 1.29 7.75
N MET A 58 13.53 2.23 6.85
CA MET A 58 12.45 2.09 5.90
C MET A 58 12.94 1.52 4.57
N THR A 59 12.15 0.61 4.00
CA THR A 59 12.32 0.10 2.62
C THR A 59 10.98 0.18 1.91
N ARG A 60 10.97 0.86 0.75
CA ARG A 60 9.78 0.95 -0.10
C ARG A 60 9.80 -0.12 -1.18
N ALA A 61 8.69 -0.88 -1.30
CA ALA A 61 8.42 -1.79 -2.42
C ALA A 61 6.91 -1.88 -2.66
N SER A 62 6.49 -2.35 -3.84
CA SER A 62 5.07 -2.57 -4.14
C SER A 62 4.52 -3.77 -3.36
N SER A 63 3.19 -3.86 -3.22
CA SER A 63 2.53 -4.84 -2.32
C SER A 63 2.94 -6.29 -2.59
N GLY A 64 2.98 -6.70 -3.88
CA GLY A 64 3.39 -8.05 -4.26
C GLY A 64 4.89 -8.31 -4.00
N GLU A 65 5.75 -7.32 -4.26
CA GLU A 65 7.19 -7.42 -3.98
C GLU A 65 7.45 -7.52 -2.47
N THR A 66 6.73 -6.73 -1.65
CA THR A 66 6.86 -6.79 -0.19
C THR A 66 6.36 -8.12 0.36
N PHE A 67 5.24 -8.63 -0.13
CA PHE A 67 4.75 -9.97 0.22
C PHE A 67 5.80 -11.05 -0.09
N ALA A 68 6.36 -11.04 -1.31
CA ALA A 68 7.40 -12.00 -1.72
C ALA A 68 8.65 -11.90 -0.84
N LYS A 69 9.06 -10.67 -0.48
CA LYS A 69 10.17 -10.42 0.43
C LYS A 69 9.92 -10.99 1.83
N ILE A 70 8.76 -10.71 2.43
CA ILE A 70 8.37 -11.23 3.75
C ILE A 70 8.35 -12.76 3.74
N LYS A 71 7.81 -13.36 2.67
CA LYS A 71 7.77 -14.82 2.49
C LYS A 71 9.17 -15.42 2.38
N ALA A 72 10.06 -14.81 1.61
CA ALA A 72 11.46 -15.26 1.49
C ALA A 72 12.25 -15.12 2.81
N GLU A 73 11.88 -14.17 3.65
CA GLU A 73 12.54 -13.94 4.95
C GLU A 73 11.87 -14.70 6.11
N SER A 74 10.86 -15.53 5.88
CA SER A 74 10.00 -16.14 6.91
C SER A 74 10.77 -16.96 7.96
N SER A 75 11.89 -17.60 7.59
CA SER A 75 12.76 -18.33 8.53
C SER A 75 13.66 -17.42 9.37
N ASN A 76 13.90 -16.18 8.94
CA ASN A 76 14.71 -15.18 9.62
C ASN A 76 14.20 -13.77 9.31
N PRO A 77 13.06 -13.36 9.88
CA PRO A 77 12.42 -12.09 9.59
C PRO A 77 13.35 -10.89 9.87
N LYS A 78 13.36 -9.94 8.95
CA LYS A 78 14.17 -8.71 9.06
C LYS A 78 13.30 -7.47 9.21
N GLY A 79 12.06 -7.50 8.68
CA GLY A 79 11.07 -6.46 8.87
C GLY A 79 10.32 -6.61 10.19
N ASP A 80 9.85 -5.50 10.74
CA ASP A 80 8.98 -5.48 11.92
C ASP A 80 7.53 -5.18 11.56
N VAL A 81 7.31 -4.20 10.68
CA VAL A 81 5.99 -3.78 10.22
C VAL A 81 5.97 -3.69 8.70
N TRP A 82 4.88 -4.12 8.11
CA TRP A 82 4.52 -3.87 6.73
C TRP A 82 3.36 -2.86 6.70
N PHE A 83 3.63 -1.64 6.24
CA PHE A 83 2.68 -0.54 6.15
C PHE A 83 2.24 -0.29 4.71
N GLY A 84 0.94 -0.29 4.47
CA GLY A 84 0.33 0.11 3.20
C GLY A 84 0.38 -0.95 2.11
N GLY A 85 -0.12 -0.58 0.96
CA GLY A 85 -0.45 -1.48 -0.13
C GLY A 85 -1.84 -2.08 0.03
N THR A 86 -2.30 -2.82 -0.98
CA THR A 86 -3.64 -3.40 -1.00
C THR A 86 -3.81 -4.51 0.03
N GLY A 87 -5.03 -4.73 0.50
CA GLY A 87 -5.33 -5.70 1.55
C GLY A 87 -5.19 -7.17 1.13
N ASP A 88 -5.37 -7.49 -0.16
CA ASP A 88 -5.35 -8.87 -0.65
C ASP A 88 -4.04 -9.62 -0.29
N PRO A 89 -2.82 -9.11 -0.57
CA PRO A 89 -1.60 -9.80 -0.18
C PRO A 89 -1.37 -9.82 1.35
N HIS A 90 -1.94 -8.88 2.10
CA HIS A 90 -1.92 -8.95 3.57
C HIS A 90 -2.80 -10.09 4.10
N LEU A 91 -3.99 -10.34 3.50
CA LEU A 91 -4.83 -11.50 3.83
C LEU A 91 -4.12 -12.81 3.49
N THR A 92 -3.48 -12.88 2.32
CA THR A 92 -2.65 -14.02 1.94
C THR A 92 -1.51 -14.27 2.95
N ALA A 93 -0.80 -13.21 3.36
CA ALA A 93 0.27 -13.29 4.36
C ALA A 93 -0.23 -13.77 5.72
N ALA A 94 -1.42 -13.32 6.12
CA ALA A 94 -2.07 -13.75 7.36
C ALA A 94 -2.40 -15.26 7.34
N GLN A 95 -2.90 -15.77 6.23
CA GLN A 95 -3.20 -17.20 6.03
C GLN A 95 -1.93 -18.06 6.00
N GLU A 96 -0.82 -17.52 5.47
CA GLU A 96 0.49 -18.20 5.48
C GLU A 96 1.25 -18.04 6.80
N ASN A 97 0.65 -17.43 7.84
CA ASN A 97 1.27 -17.15 9.14
C ASN A 97 2.54 -16.27 9.04
N LEU A 98 2.64 -15.43 8.03
CA LEU A 98 3.75 -14.49 7.84
C LEU A 98 3.57 -13.20 8.64
N THR A 99 2.39 -12.99 9.23
CA THR A 99 2.05 -11.82 10.03
C THR A 99 1.52 -12.23 11.40
N ALA A 100 1.79 -11.40 12.40
CA ALA A 100 1.44 -11.64 13.80
C ALA A 100 0.07 -11.07 14.15
N GLU A 101 -0.65 -11.76 15.04
CA GLU A 101 -1.92 -11.28 15.58
C GLU A 101 -1.70 -10.09 16.51
N TYR A 102 -2.42 -9.00 16.23
CA TYR A 102 -2.49 -7.85 17.11
C TYR A 102 -3.75 -7.02 16.86
N LYS A 103 -4.61 -6.88 17.86
CA LYS A 103 -5.78 -6.01 17.82
C LYS A 103 -5.40 -4.63 18.37
N SER A 104 -5.39 -3.61 17.51
CA SER A 104 -5.11 -2.22 17.90
C SER A 104 -6.17 -1.71 18.89
N LYS A 105 -5.74 -0.83 19.81
CA LYS A 105 -6.64 -0.06 20.67
C LYS A 105 -7.59 0.86 19.90
N HIS A 106 -7.25 1.21 18.64
CA HIS A 106 -8.07 2.04 17.75
C HIS A 106 -9.06 1.23 16.88
N PHE A 107 -9.10 -0.10 17.01
CA PHE A 107 -9.93 -0.96 16.17
C PHE A 107 -11.40 -0.51 16.06
N ASN A 108 -12.00 -0.12 17.18
CA ASN A 108 -13.42 0.27 17.21
C ASN A 108 -13.69 1.66 16.57
N ASP A 109 -12.65 2.44 16.34
CA ASP A 109 -12.74 3.76 15.69
C ASP A 109 -12.55 3.68 14.16
N LEU A 110 -12.36 2.47 13.61
CA LEU A 110 -12.09 2.29 12.18
C LEU A 110 -13.38 2.10 11.38
N LEU A 111 -13.33 2.45 10.09
CA LEU A 111 -14.38 2.17 9.12
C LEU A 111 -14.71 0.67 9.07
N PRO A 112 -15.97 0.28 8.78
CA PRO A 112 -16.37 -1.13 8.68
C PRO A 112 -15.48 -1.96 7.75
N ALA A 113 -15.09 -1.43 6.59
CA ALA A 113 -14.20 -2.11 5.66
C ALA A 113 -12.82 -2.43 6.28
N ALA A 114 -12.27 -1.50 7.07
CA ALA A 114 -11.00 -1.69 7.76
C ALA A 114 -11.09 -2.69 8.92
N GLN A 115 -12.23 -2.70 9.64
CA GLN A 115 -12.52 -3.70 10.67
C GLN A 115 -12.70 -5.10 10.06
N ASN A 116 -13.43 -5.19 8.93
CA ASN A 116 -13.62 -6.45 8.20
C ASN A 116 -12.29 -7.03 7.69
N GLN A 117 -11.38 -6.18 7.24
CA GLN A 117 -10.01 -6.59 6.89
C GLN A 117 -9.31 -7.27 8.06
N ALA A 118 -9.40 -6.68 9.26
CA ALA A 118 -8.80 -7.26 10.46
C ALA A 118 -9.47 -8.58 10.87
N VAL A 119 -10.80 -8.65 10.84
CA VAL A 119 -11.56 -9.86 11.17
C VAL A 119 -11.22 -10.99 10.20
N ASN A 120 -11.23 -10.72 8.89
CA ASN A 120 -10.88 -11.70 7.84
C ASN A 120 -9.43 -12.20 7.96
N ALA A 121 -8.54 -11.38 8.51
CA ALA A 121 -7.14 -11.72 8.77
C ALA A 121 -6.91 -12.36 10.16
N ASN A 122 -7.95 -12.62 10.97
CA ASN A 122 -7.80 -13.02 12.37
C ASN A 122 -6.87 -12.04 13.14
N TYR A 123 -7.06 -10.74 12.96
CA TYR A 123 -6.24 -9.64 13.53
C TYR A 123 -4.75 -9.68 13.17
N LYS A 124 -4.36 -10.41 12.11
CA LYS A 124 -2.98 -10.43 11.57
C LYS A 124 -2.74 -9.33 10.54
N SER A 125 -3.76 -8.53 10.26
CA SER A 125 -3.73 -7.32 9.42
C SER A 125 -4.84 -6.38 9.87
N VAL A 126 -4.79 -5.10 9.43
CA VAL A 126 -5.87 -4.13 9.63
C VAL A 126 -5.92 -3.16 8.46
N GLY A 127 -7.11 -2.67 8.12
CA GLY A 127 -7.24 -1.61 7.14
C GLY A 127 -6.79 -0.26 7.69
N ILE A 128 -6.05 0.51 6.89
CA ILE A 128 -5.53 1.83 7.26
C ILE A 128 -6.07 2.96 6.39
N TYR A 129 -6.59 2.64 5.22
CA TYR A 129 -7.26 3.56 4.30
C TYR A 129 -8.13 2.79 3.28
N VAL A 130 -8.94 3.52 2.52
CA VAL A 130 -9.74 3.00 1.40
C VAL A 130 -9.50 3.87 0.17
N GLY A 131 -9.47 3.23 -1.03
CA GLY A 131 -9.31 3.93 -2.30
C GLY A 131 -9.99 3.20 -3.46
N ALA A 132 -10.75 3.91 -4.28
CA ALA A 132 -11.41 3.33 -5.45
C ALA A 132 -10.42 3.10 -6.60
N LEU A 133 -10.58 1.98 -7.30
CA LEU A 133 -9.87 1.68 -8.53
C LEU A 133 -10.48 2.47 -9.71
N GLY A 134 -9.71 2.64 -10.78
CA GLY A 134 -10.14 3.24 -12.03
C GLY A 134 -8.99 3.37 -13.00
N PHE A 135 -9.09 4.36 -13.85
CA PHE A 135 -8.00 4.74 -14.75
C PHE A 135 -8.01 6.24 -14.97
N GLY A 136 -6.97 6.75 -15.59
CA GLY A 136 -6.95 8.13 -16.03
C GLY A 136 -6.34 8.25 -17.42
N TYR A 137 -6.65 9.32 -18.11
CA TYR A 137 -6.09 9.63 -19.41
C TYR A 137 -5.55 11.05 -19.50
N ASN A 138 -4.59 11.26 -20.39
CA ASN A 138 -4.06 12.59 -20.71
C ASN A 138 -4.98 13.26 -21.73
N LYS A 139 -5.72 14.28 -21.31
CA LYS A 139 -6.73 14.99 -22.17
C LYS A 139 -6.08 15.69 -23.36
N GLU A 140 -4.85 16.20 -23.22
CA GLU A 140 -4.14 16.91 -24.31
C GLU A 140 -3.64 15.94 -25.37
N LEU A 141 -3.07 14.80 -24.96
CA LEU A 141 -2.66 13.75 -25.90
C LEU A 141 -3.86 13.14 -26.60
N LEU A 142 -4.95 12.92 -25.88
CA LEU A 142 -6.20 12.38 -26.44
C LEU A 142 -6.73 13.32 -27.54
N ALA A 143 -6.81 14.63 -27.28
CA ALA A 143 -7.23 15.63 -28.26
C ALA A 143 -6.25 15.69 -29.45
N LYS A 144 -4.94 15.68 -29.22
CA LYS A 144 -3.91 15.66 -30.25
C LYS A 144 -4.02 14.47 -31.20
N LYS A 145 -4.40 13.29 -30.66
CA LYS A 145 -4.58 12.05 -31.44
C LYS A 145 -5.98 11.92 -32.06
N GLY A 146 -6.92 12.81 -31.75
CA GLY A 146 -8.31 12.74 -32.20
C GLY A 146 -9.05 11.50 -31.69
N LEU A 147 -8.65 10.97 -30.53
CA LEU A 147 -9.24 9.77 -29.96
C LEU A 147 -10.39 10.13 -28.99
N PRO A 148 -11.45 9.30 -28.90
CA PRO A 148 -12.51 9.51 -27.93
C PRO A 148 -12.01 9.27 -26.49
N ALA A 149 -12.62 9.94 -25.51
CA ALA A 149 -12.33 9.68 -24.10
C ALA A 149 -12.92 8.34 -23.66
N PRO A 150 -12.14 7.41 -23.06
CA PRO A 150 -12.67 6.17 -22.53
C PRO A 150 -13.50 6.44 -21.27
N LYS A 151 -14.63 5.72 -21.10
CA LYS A 151 -15.56 5.87 -19.96
C LYS A 151 -15.76 4.55 -19.20
N SER A 152 -15.45 3.45 -19.82
CA SER A 152 -15.74 2.11 -19.33
C SER A 152 -14.50 1.23 -19.33
N TRP A 153 -14.53 0.14 -18.56
CA TRP A 153 -13.49 -0.89 -18.68
C TRP A 153 -13.44 -1.46 -20.10
N MET A 154 -14.59 -1.73 -20.72
CA MET A 154 -14.66 -2.25 -22.07
C MET A 154 -14.05 -1.32 -23.11
N ASP A 155 -14.10 -0.01 -22.92
CA ASP A 155 -13.43 0.93 -23.82
C ASP A 155 -11.93 0.67 -23.94
N LEU A 156 -11.28 0.25 -22.84
CA LEU A 156 -9.84 0.00 -22.82
C LEU A 156 -9.39 -1.18 -23.68
N THR A 157 -10.33 -2.03 -24.12
CA THR A 157 -10.04 -3.17 -25.02
C THR A 157 -10.16 -2.81 -26.51
N LYS A 158 -10.66 -1.59 -26.82
CA LYS A 158 -10.83 -1.15 -28.22
C LYS A 158 -9.48 -1.00 -28.93
N PRO A 159 -9.35 -1.49 -30.18
CA PRO A 159 -8.09 -1.42 -30.93
C PRO A 159 -7.53 0.00 -31.16
N ILE A 160 -8.40 1.03 -31.05
CA ILE A 160 -7.98 2.45 -31.17
C ILE A 160 -6.99 2.88 -30.08
N TYR A 161 -6.90 2.14 -28.97
CA TYR A 161 -5.96 2.39 -27.88
C TYR A 161 -4.75 1.44 -27.90
N LYS A 162 -4.52 0.73 -29.02
CA LYS A 162 -3.37 -0.20 -29.12
C LYS A 162 -2.05 0.52 -28.84
N GLY A 163 -1.30 0.00 -27.86
CA GLY A 163 -0.03 0.56 -27.42
C GLY A 163 -0.12 1.88 -26.64
N GLU A 164 -1.32 2.29 -26.23
CA GLU A 164 -1.57 3.57 -25.56
C GLU A 164 -1.84 3.42 -24.05
N ILE A 165 -1.89 2.20 -23.54
CA ILE A 165 -2.28 1.93 -22.15
C ILE A 165 -1.10 1.39 -21.36
N GLN A 166 -0.96 1.87 -20.12
CA GLN A 166 -0.08 1.26 -19.11
C GLN A 166 -0.87 0.73 -17.92
N ILE A 167 -0.42 -0.38 -17.39
CA ILE A 167 -0.85 -0.98 -16.13
C ILE A 167 0.37 -1.58 -15.43
N ALA A 168 0.32 -1.75 -14.13
CA ALA A 168 1.37 -2.49 -13.44
C ALA A 168 1.25 -4.01 -13.65
N ASN A 169 2.30 -4.75 -13.34
CA ASN A 169 2.29 -6.21 -13.35
C ASN A 169 1.57 -6.73 -12.10
N PRO A 170 0.57 -7.63 -12.21
CA PRO A 170 -0.21 -8.11 -11.06
C PRO A 170 0.61 -8.94 -10.05
N ASN A 171 1.75 -9.51 -10.44
CA ASN A 171 2.64 -10.20 -9.51
C ASN A 171 3.35 -9.24 -8.56
N SER A 172 3.72 -8.03 -9.03
CA SER A 172 4.44 -7.04 -8.23
C SER A 172 3.52 -6.02 -7.56
N SER A 173 2.41 -5.65 -8.21
CA SER A 173 1.54 -4.54 -7.82
C SER A 173 0.18 -5.01 -7.28
N GLY A 174 -0.18 -4.53 -6.10
CA GLY A 174 -1.52 -4.70 -5.57
C GLY A 174 -2.58 -4.05 -6.46
N THR A 175 -2.34 -2.85 -7.00
CA THR A 175 -3.26 -2.15 -7.93
C THR A 175 -3.62 -3.03 -9.13
N ALA A 176 -2.62 -3.65 -9.74
CA ALA A 176 -2.85 -4.50 -10.91
C ALA A 176 -3.55 -5.83 -10.53
N TYR A 177 -3.23 -6.39 -9.36
CA TYR A 177 -3.97 -7.54 -8.85
C TYR A 177 -5.43 -7.18 -8.55
N THR A 178 -5.69 -6.04 -7.89
CA THR A 178 -7.06 -5.55 -7.67
C THR A 178 -7.78 -5.31 -9.00
N THR A 179 -7.08 -4.83 -10.04
CA THR A 179 -7.67 -4.69 -11.39
C THR A 179 -8.09 -6.05 -11.95
N LEU A 180 -7.19 -7.04 -11.93
CA LEU A 180 -7.51 -8.41 -12.39
C LEU A 180 -8.71 -8.97 -11.63
N ALA A 181 -8.71 -8.91 -10.30
CA ALA A 181 -9.80 -9.39 -9.48
C ALA A 181 -11.12 -8.64 -9.73
N THR A 182 -11.05 -7.32 -9.95
CA THR A 182 -12.22 -6.47 -10.28
C THR A 182 -12.84 -6.92 -11.59
N ILE A 183 -12.04 -7.10 -12.63
CA ILE A 183 -12.50 -7.51 -13.97
C ILE A 183 -13.17 -8.88 -13.92
N ILE A 184 -12.57 -9.83 -13.19
CA ILE A 184 -13.17 -11.16 -13.01
C ILE A 184 -14.50 -11.07 -12.25
N GLN A 185 -14.63 -10.19 -11.26
CA GLN A 185 -15.87 -10.02 -10.50
C GLN A 185 -16.97 -9.33 -11.32
N ILE A 186 -16.63 -8.37 -12.17
CA ILE A 186 -17.60 -7.65 -13.00
C ILE A 186 -18.12 -8.54 -14.13
N PHE A 187 -17.22 -9.19 -14.86
CA PHE A 187 -17.58 -9.89 -16.11
C PHE A 187 -17.77 -11.41 -15.95
N GLY A 188 -17.42 -11.96 -14.77
CA GLY A 188 -17.32 -13.40 -14.56
C GLY A 188 -15.99 -13.98 -15.07
N GLU A 189 -15.69 -15.21 -14.71
CA GLU A 189 -14.37 -15.79 -14.94
C GLU A 189 -14.01 -15.85 -16.43
N GLU A 190 -14.85 -16.43 -17.26
CA GLU A 190 -14.58 -16.63 -18.70
C GLU A 190 -14.39 -15.29 -19.42
N LYS A 191 -15.41 -14.42 -19.36
CA LYS A 191 -15.36 -13.10 -20.03
C LYS A 191 -14.30 -12.18 -19.43
N GLY A 192 -14.02 -12.30 -18.13
CA GLY A 192 -12.98 -11.54 -17.47
C GLY A 192 -11.59 -11.89 -18.00
N TRP A 193 -11.32 -13.17 -18.28
CA TRP A 193 -10.06 -13.57 -18.90
C TRP A 193 -9.98 -13.15 -20.38
N ASP A 194 -11.07 -13.20 -21.11
CA ASP A 194 -11.11 -12.66 -22.48
C ASP A 194 -10.86 -11.16 -22.50
N TYR A 195 -11.45 -10.41 -21.54
CA TYR A 195 -11.15 -9.01 -21.33
C TYR A 195 -9.65 -8.78 -21.08
N MET A 196 -9.03 -9.55 -20.15
CA MET A 196 -7.61 -9.38 -19.82
C MET A 196 -6.70 -9.64 -21.02
N LYS A 197 -7.04 -10.61 -21.88
CA LYS A 197 -6.32 -10.86 -23.14
C LYS A 197 -6.48 -9.70 -24.14
N ALA A 198 -7.70 -9.17 -24.27
CA ALA A 198 -7.98 -8.02 -25.14
C ALA A 198 -7.28 -6.75 -24.64
N LEU A 199 -7.33 -6.46 -23.33
CA LEU A 199 -6.60 -5.37 -22.72
C LEU A 199 -5.09 -5.51 -22.95
N HIS A 200 -4.53 -6.72 -22.81
CA HIS A 200 -3.10 -7.00 -23.01
C HIS A 200 -2.61 -6.51 -24.38
N MET A 201 -3.42 -6.67 -25.43
CA MET A 201 -3.07 -6.22 -26.78
C MET A 201 -2.92 -4.70 -26.90
N ASN A 202 -3.50 -3.94 -25.97
CA ASN A 202 -3.44 -2.48 -25.94
C ASN A 202 -2.36 -1.93 -24.97
N ILE A 203 -1.76 -2.81 -24.16
CA ILE A 203 -0.74 -2.42 -23.18
C ILE A 203 0.61 -2.20 -23.89
N ASN A 204 1.23 -1.03 -23.67
CA ASN A 204 2.61 -0.80 -24.12
C ASN A 204 3.65 -1.29 -23.09
N THR A 205 3.38 -1.12 -21.80
CA THR A 205 4.32 -1.48 -20.74
C THR A 205 3.60 -1.93 -19.48
N TYR A 206 4.11 -2.98 -18.86
CA TYR A 206 3.76 -3.39 -17.50
C TYR A 206 4.78 -2.83 -16.51
N THR A 207 4.33 -1.94 -15.63
CA THR A 207 5.20 -1.32 -14.61
C THR A 207 5.29 -2.18 -13.35
N LYS A 208 6.26 -1.90 -12.46
CA LYS A 208 6.34 -2.57 -11.15
C LYS A 208 5.38 -1.95 -10.12
N SER A 209 5.25 -0.63 -10.14
CA SER A 209 4.44 0.14 -9.19
C SER A 209 3.07 0.49 -9.77
N GLY A 210 2.00 0.35 -8.97
CA GLY A 210 0.63 0.64 -9.39
C GLY A 210 0.36 2.11 -9.73
N SER A 211 1.10 3.05 -9.13
CA SER A 211 0.99 4.49 -9.44
C SER A 211 1.86 4.96 -10.61
N ALA A 212 2.79 4.12 -11.10
CA ALA A 212 3.67 4.50 -12.19
C ALA A 212 2.91 4.77 -13.52
N PRO A 213 1.89 3.97 -13.92
CA PRO A 213 1.12 4.22 -15.14
C PRO A 213 0.53 5.61 -15.20
N ILE A 214 -0.17 6.05 -14.15
CA ILE A 214 -0.83 7.37 -14.17
C ILE A 214 0.15 8.53 -14.08
N LYS A 215 1.30 8.34 -13.44
CA LYS A 215 2.40 9.33 -13.45
C LYS A 215 2.98 9.49 -14.85
N ALA A 216 3.17 8.40 -15.58
CA ALA A 216 3.61 8.40 -16.98
C ALA A 216 2.56 9.08 -17.89
N THR A 217 1.27 8.79 -17.66
CA THR A 217 0.15 9.48 -18.34
C THR A 217 0.19 10.99 -18.09
N GLY A 218 0.41 11.42 -16.85
CA GLY A 218 0.53 12.84 -16.52
C GLY A 218 1.66 13.56 -17.26
N ARG A 219 2.80 12.88 -17.43
CA ARG A 219 3.96 13.41 -18.18
C ARG A 219 3.84 13.30 -19.71
N GLY A 220 2.77 12.67 -20.20
CA GLY A 220 2.55 12.47 -21.63
C GLY A 220 3.36 11.34 -22.25
N GLU A 221 3.85 10.40 -21.46
CA GLU A 221 4.61 9.22 -21.93
C GLU A 221 3.70 8.10 -22.43
N ASN A 222 2.44 8.08 -22.01
CA ASN A 222 1.36 7.21 -22.49
C ASN A 222 0.02 7.94 -22.39
N LEU A 223 -0.99 7.43 -23.10
CA LEU A 223 -2.30 8.05 -23.15
C LEU A 223 -3.15 7.73 -21.93
N ILE A 224 -3.17 6.46 -21.50
CA ILE A 224 -4.07 5.95 -20.45
C ILE A 224 -3.25 5.18 -19.41
N GLY A 225 -3.52 5.43 -18.13
CA GLY A 225 -2.92 4.70 -17.01
C GLY A 225 -3.99 4.09 -16.10
N ILE A 226 -3.97 2.77 -15.91
CA ILE A 226 -4.82 2.11 -14.92
C ILE A 226 -4.20 2.31 -13.53
N CYS A 227 -4.98 2.81 -12.57
CA CYS A 227 -4.50 3.23 -11.26
C CYS A 227 -5.64 3.24 -10.23
N PHE A 228 -5.32 3.48 -8.96
CA PHE A 228 -6.33 3.97 -8.02
C PHE A 228 -6.64 5.45 -8.31
N GLN A 229 -7.89 5.85 -8.14
CA GLN A 229 -8.36 7.18 -8.53
C GLN A 229 -7.64 8.31 -7.79
N HIS A 230 -7.30 8.13 -6.52
CA HIS A 230 -6.53 9.09 -5.73
C HIS A 230 -5.16 9.41 -6.36
N ASP A 231 -4.53 8.46 -7.04
CA ASP A 231 -3.26 8.70 -7.78
C ASP A 231 -3.48 9.60 -8.99
N GLY A 232 -4.60 9.44 -9.70
CA GLY A 232 -4.99 10.29 -10.81
C GLY A 232 -5.29 11.72 -10.37
N VAL A 233 -6.10 11.88 -9.32
CA VAL A 233 -6.40 13.18 -8.71
C VAL A 233 -5.12 13.89 -8.26
N LYS A 234 -4.18 13.16 -7.68
CA LYS A 234 -2.85 13.69 -7.30
C LYS A 234 -2.08 14.28 -8.49
N GLN A 235 -2.20 13.68 -9.70
CA GLN A 235 -1.57 14.27 -10.90
C GLN A 235 -2.29 15.55 -11.33
N THR A 236 -3.62 15.58 -11.29
CA THR A 236 -4.41 16.78 -11.60
C THR A 236 -4.09 17.93 -10.64
N LYS A 237 -3.96 17.67 -9.33
CA LYS A 237 -3.51 18.68 -8.34
C LYS A 237 -2.12 19.25 -8.63
N LYS A 238 -1.25 18.49 -9.30
CA LYS A 238 0.06 18.98 -9.77
C LYS A 238 -0.01 19.79 -11.07
N GLY A 239 -1.21 20.07 -11.59
CA GLY A 239 -1.41 20.79 -12.84
C GLY A 239 -1.19 19.97 -14.10
N LEU A 240 -1.05 18.63 -13.99
CA LEU A 240 -0.88 17.76 -15.14
C LEU A 240 -2.23 17.48 -15.82
N PRO A 241 -2.26 17.29 -17.15
CA PRO A 241 -3.48 17.19 -17.95
C PRO A 241 -4.17 15.81 -17.83
N VAL A 242 -4.31 15.31 -16.61
CA VAL A 242 -4.94 14.02 -16.31
C VAL A 242 -6.43 14.22 -16.00
N VAL A 243 -7.27 13.38 -16.59
CA VAL A 243 -8.66 13.18 -16.21
C VAL A 243 -8.81 11.80 -15.62
N THR A 244 -9.28 11.72 -14.37
CA THR A 244 -9.54 10.45 -13.69
C THR A 244 -10.95 9.96 -14.02
N VAL A 245 -11.10 8.65 -14.25
CA VAL A 245 -12.35 8.02 -14.67
C VAL A 245 -12.75 6.93 -13.69
N SER A 246 -14.01 7.00 -13.23
CA SER A 246 -14.74 5.90 -12.62
C SER A 246 -15.44 5.12 -13.72
N PRO A 247 -15.10 3.86 -13.99
CA PRO A 247 -15.70 3.09 -15.09
C PRO A 247 -17.20 2.88 -14.93
N GLU A 248 -17.94 2.97 -16.04
CA GLU A 248 -19.42 2.90 -16.07
C GLU A 248 -19.96 1.55 -15.54
N GLU A 249 -19.24 0.44 -15.76
CA GLU A 249 -19.63 -0.89 -15.25
C GLU A 249 -19.51 -1.02 -13.72
N GLY A 250 -18.97 -0.01 -13.08
CA GLY A 250 -18.55 -0.07 -11.69
C GLY A 250 -17.08 -0.45 -11.55
N THR A 251 -16.57 -0.40 -10.33
CA THR A 251 -15.16 -0.67 -10.08
C THR A 251 -14.91 -1.27 -8.70
N GLY A 252 -13.79 -1.98 -8.57
CA GLY A 252 -13.30 -2.44 -7.28
C GLY A 252 -12.67 -1.31 -6.47
N TYR A 253 -12.24 -1.66 -5.29
CA TYR A 253 -11.54 -0.75 -4.38
C TYR A 253 -10.52 -1.51 -3.54
N GLU A 254 -9.58 -0.79 -2.98
CA GLU A 254 -8.66 -1.32 -1.98
C GLU A 254 -9.09 -0.96 -0.56
N VAL A 255 -8.82 -1.87 0.37
CA VAL A 255 -8.64 -1.57 1.78
C VAL A 255 -7.14 -1.66 2.03
N GLY A 256 -6.46 -0.52 1.92
CA GLY A 256 -5.02 -0.48 2.17
C GLY A 256 -4.73 -0.94 3.59
N SER A 257 -3.71 -1.77 3.77
CA SER A 257 -3.57 -2.53 5.00
C SER A 257 -2.21 -2.37 5.68
N MET A 258 -2.16 -2.73 6.95
CA MET A 258 -0.93 -2.80 7.74
C MET A 258 -0.89 -4.11 8.52
N SER A 259 0.31 -4.68 8.66
CA SER A 259 0.55 -5.92 9.41
C SER A 259 1.84 -5.83 10.22
N ILE A 260 1.87 -6.48 11.38
CA ILE A 260 3.10 -6.77 12.09
C ILE A 260 3.67 -8.07 11.52
N ILE A 261 4.94 -8.11 11.17
CA ILE A 261 5.58 -9.29 10.59
C ILE A 261 5.77 -10.36 11.67
N ALA A 262 5.43 -11.61 11.38
CA ALA A 262 5.63 -12.72 12.31
C ALA A 262 7.13 -12.88 12.61
N GLY A 263 7.47 -13.03 13.89
CA GLY A 263 8.88 -13.09 14.32
C GLY A 263 9.62 -11.75 14.26
N ALA A 264 8.91 -10.62 14.17
CA ALA A 264 9.50 -9.27 14.24
C ALA A 264 10.48 -9.13 15.40
N ARG A 265 11.71 -8.66 15.11
CA ARG A 265 12.77 -8.55 16.11
C ARG A 265 12.48 -7.47 17.16
N ASN A 266 11.73 -6.46 16.77
CA ASN A 266 11.37 -5.34 17.62
C ASN A 266 9.84 -5.32 17.87
N MET A 267 9.27 -6.47 18.24
CA MET A 267 7.81 -6.67 18.41
C MET A 267 7.13 -5.59 19.25
N LYS A 268 7.75 -5.16 20.35
CA LYS A 268 7.20 -4.10 21.22
C LYS A 268 7.08 -2.79 20.48
N GLU A 269 8.10 -2.43 19.70
CA GLU A 269 8.12 -1.21 18.92
C GLU A 269 7.18 -1.30 17.71
N ALA A 270 7.09 -2.47 17.08
CA ALA A 270 6.12 -2.74 16.01
C ALA A 270 4.67 -2.48 16.46
N LYS A 271 4.29 -2.95 17.65
CA LYS A 271 2.95 -2.70 18.24
C LYS A 271 2.71 -1.22 18.54
N LYS A 272 3.73 -0.49 19.01
CA LYS A 272 3.62 0.95 19.23
C LYS A 272 3.42 1.71 17.92
N PHE A 273 4.22 1.40 16.88
CA PHE A 273 4.07 1.98 15.56
C PHE A 273 2.68 1.68 14.97
N TYR A 274 2.20 0.45 15.14
CA TYR A 274 0.89 0.01 14.65
C TYR A 274 -0.25 0.85 15.24
N ASP A 275 -0.26 1.04 16.56
CA ASP A 275 -1.26 1.87 17.22
C ASP A 275 -1.08 3.36 16.89
N TRP A 276 0.15 3.84 16.81
CA TRP A 276 0.46 5.21 16.42
C TRP A 276 -0.04 5.54 15.01
N ALA A 277 0.23 4.68 14.03
CA ALA A 277 -0.18 4.87 12.66
C ALA A 277 -1.71 4.83 12.44
N LEU A 278 -2.47 4.17 13.34
CA LEU A 278 -3.94 4.13 13.33
C LEU A 278 -4.59 5.27 14.13
N SER A 279 -3.80 6.06 14.84
CA SER A 279 -4.35 7.15 15.65
C SER A 279 -4.92 8.28 14.79
N PRO A 280 -5.98 8.98 15.23
CA PRO A 280 -6.59 10.06 14.45
C PRO A 280 -5.61 11.16 14.05
N PRO A 281 -4.68 11.66 14.93
CA PRO A 281 -3.73 12.70 14.53
C PRO A 281 -2.80 12.26 13.39
N ILE A 282 -2.32 11.02 13.43
CA ILE A 282 -1.39 10.52 12.42
C ILE A 282 -2.10 10.24 11.10
N GLN A 283 -3.27 9.64 11.14
CA GLN A 283 -4.06 9.48 9.92
C GLN A 283 -4.45 10.84 9.32
N THR A 284 -4.87 11.81 10.13
CA THR A 284 -5.10 13.17 9.64
C THR A 284 -3.84 13.76 9.00
N MET A 285 -2.69 13.69 9.67
CA MET A 285 -1.40 14.16 9.12
C MET A 285 -1.11 13.53 7.75
N VAL A 286 -1.28 12.22 7.61
CA VAL A 286 -1.01 11.51 6.35
C VAL A 286 -1.99 11.95 5.25
N PHE A 287 -3.29 11.93 5.53
CA PHE A 287 -4.34 12.06 4.53
C PHE A 287 -4.80 13.49 4.27
N THR A 288 -4.22 14.50 4.96
CA THR A 288 -4.39 15.93 4.62
C THR A 288 -3.11 16.58 4.10
N SER A 289 -2.02 15.81 3.99
CA SER A 289 -0.71 16.33 3.55
C SER A 289 -0.62 16.66 2.06
N GLY A 290 -1.62 16.27 1.25
CA GLY A 290 -1.56 16.28 -0.20
C GLY A 290 -0.64 15.19 -0.80
N LYS A 291 0.03 14.39 0.05
CA LYS A 291 0.87 13.26 -0.38
C LYS A 291 0.06 11.99 -0.61
N SER A 292 -1.03 11.82 0.15
CA SER A 292 -1.99 10.73 0.02
C SER A 292 -3.40 11.29 -0.06
N LEU A 293 -4.16 10.85 -1.05
CA LEU A 293 -5.56 11.26 -1.25
C LEU A 293 -6.52 10.06 -1.08
N GLN A 294 -6.11 9.03 -0.34
CA GLN A 294 -7.01 7.97 0.09
C GLN A 294 -7.88 8.45 1.26
N VAL A 295 -8.98 7.74 1.50
CA VAL A 295 -9.84 7.97 2.66
C VAL A 295 -9.23 7.27 3.88
N PRO A 296 -8.94 7.98 4.99
CA PRO A 296 -8.40 7.38 6.21
C PRO A 296 -9.38 6.35 6.79
N SER A 297 -8.85 5.30 7.38
CA SER A 297 -9.69 4.29 8.02
C SER A 297 -10.23 4.70 9.39
N ASN A 298 -9.56 5.57 10.11
CA ASN A 298 -10.04 6.06 11.41
C ASN A 298 -11.11 7.13 11.20
N THR A 299 -12.32 6.87 11.70
CA THR A 299 -13.49 7.75 11.52
C THR A 299 -13.35 9.13 12.17
N LYS A 300 -12.37 9.30 13.07
CA LYS A 300 -12.05 10.58 13.74
C LYS A 300 -10.94 11.34 13.02
N ALA A 301 -10.36 10.77 11.97
CA ALA A 301 -9.34 11.42 11.15
C ALA A 301 -9.98 12.23 10.02
N GLN A 302 -9.26 13.26 9.56
CA GLN A 302 -9.68 14.08 8.43
C GLN A 302 -9.06 13.55 7.14
N ALA A 303 -9.84 13.57 6.05
CA ALA A 303 -9.37 13.32 4.68
C ALA A 303 -9.02 14.65 4.00
N ASP A 304 -8.18 14.59 2.95
CA ASP A 304 -7.98 15.73 2.04
C ASP A 304 -9.31 16.05 1.34
N PRO A 305 -9.72 17.32 1.23
CA PRO A 305 -10.97 17.71 0.57
C PRO A 305 -11.03 17.30 -0.92
N ASP A 306 -9.88 17.07 -1.56
CA ASP A 306 -9.81 16.59 -2.94
C ASP A 306 -9.75 15.05 -3.03
N ALA A 307 -9.80 14.33 -1.91
CA ALA A 307 -9.91 12.87 -1.94
C ALA A 307 -11.18 12.44 -2.70
N PRO A 308 -11.12 11.39 -3.54
CA PRO A 308 -12.31 10.89 -4.22
C PRO A 308 -13.43 10.56 -3.22
N ASP A 309 -14.62 11.10 -3.46
CA ASP A 309 -15.81 10.76 -2.66
C ASP A 309 -16.31 9.38 -3.06
N LEU A 310 -16.03 8.39 -2.23
CA LEU A 310 -16.38 6.99 -2.47
C LEU A 310 -17.90 6.77 -2.56
N SER A 311 -18.74 7.66 -2.00
CA SER A 311 -20.18 7.55 -2.05
C SER A 311 -20.77 7.87 -3.45
N THR A 312 -20.00 8.57 -4.28
CA THR A 312 -20.38 8.91 -5.66
C THR A 312 -19.87 7.92 -6.71
N ILE A 313 -19.07 6.96 -6.29
CA ILE A 313 -18.44 5.96 -7.16
C ILE A 313 -19.26 4.68 -7.12
N ASN A 314 -19.56 4.09 -8.30
CA ASN A 314 -20.19 2.78 -8.40
C ASN A 314 -19.19 1.68 -8.00
N LEU A 315 -19.05 1.45 -6.69
CA LEU A 315 -18.19 0.39 -6.15
C LEU A 315 -18.92 -0.96 -6.22
N ILE A 316 -18.24 -1.99 -6.73
CA ILE A 316 -18.75 -3.36 -6.65
C ILE A 316 -18.65 -3.89 -5.20
N ASP A 317 -19.44 -4.90 -4.88
CA ASP A 317 -19.26 -5.67 -3.65
C ASP A 317 -18.01 -6.58 -3.77
N TYR A 318 -16.84 -5.94 -3.59
CA TYR A 318 -15.55 -6.61 -3.79
C TYR A 318 -15.32 -7.68 -2.71
N ASN A 319 -15.21 -8.92 -3.14
CA ASN A 319 -15.07 -10.07 -2.24
C ASN A 319 -13.62 -10.26 -1.75
N PHE A 320 -13.21 -9.48 -0.76
CA PHE A 320 -11.88 -9.58 -0.16
C PHE A 320 -11.55 -10.97 0.40
N LYS A 321 -12.56 -11.71 0.90
CA LYS A 321 -12.34 -13.04 1.44
C LYS A 321 -11.92 -14.04 0.35
N VAL A 322 -12.53 -13.96 -0.81
CA VAL A 322 -12.20 -14.82 -1.96
C VAL A 322 -10.89 -14.39 -2.60
N TYR A 323 -10.75 -13.11 -2.93
CA TYR A 323 -9.60 -12.62 -3.70
C TYR A 323 -8.34 -12.37 -2.85
N GLY A 324 -8.47 -12.27 -1.54
CA GLY A 324 -7.36 -12.31 -0.58
C GLY A 324 -6.97 -13.73 -0.14
N ASP A 325 -7.73 -14.76 -0.53
CA ASP A 325 -7.38 -16.17 -0.28
C ASP A 325 -6.13 -16.57 -1.05
N LYS A 326 -5.22 -17.27 -0.36
CA LYS A 326 -3.90 -17.66 -0.91
C LYS A 326 -3.99 -18.53 -2.16
N SER A 327 -4.95 -19.44 -2.22
CA SER A 327 -5.12 -20.36 -3.36
C SER A 327 -5.73 -19.63 -4.55
N THR A 328 -6.75 -18.83 -4.33
CA THR A 328 -7.37 -17.97 -5.35
C THR A 328 -6.36 -17.00 -5.93
N ARG A 329 -5.63 -16.29 -5.08
CA ARG A 329 -4.61 -15.33 -5.53
C ARG A 329 -3.52 -16.02 -6.35
N ALA A 330 -2.99 -17.15 -5.88
CA ALA A 330 -1.96 -17.90 -6.60
C ALA A 330 -2.49 -18.43 -7.95
N GLY A 331 -3.72 -18.93 -7.99
CA GLY A 331 -4.38 -19.40 -9.21
C GLY A 331 -4.55 -18.30 -10.26
N LEU A 332 -5.06 -17.12 -9.85
CA LEU A 332 -5.23 -15.97 -10.75
C LEU A 332 -3.89 -15.46 -11.30
N LEU A 333 -2.85 -15.35 -10.46
CA LEU A 333 -1.53 -14.92 -10.91
C LEU A 333 -0.90 -15.93 -11.86
N SER A 334 -0.98 -17.24 -11.55
CA SER A 334 -0.49 -18.30 -12.43
C SER A 334 -1.22 -18.30 -13.78
N LYS A 335 -2.54 -18.11 -13.78
CA LYS A 335 -3.31 -18.05 -15.02
C LYS A 335 -2.98 -16.80 -15.85
N TRP A 336 -2.77 -15.64 -15.19
CA TRP A 336 -2.30 -14.44 -15.87
C TRP A 336 -0.92 -14.66 -16.51
N ASP A 337 0.01 -15.29 -15.79
CA ASP A 337 1.36 -15.60 -16.30
C ASP A 337 1.32 -16.52 -17.51
N ASN A 338 0.48 -17.57 -17.49
CA ASN A 338 0.46 -18.61 -18.52
C ASN A 338 -0.43 -18.26 -19.72
N ASP A 339 -1.54 -17.54 -19.51
CA ASP A 339 -2.58 -17.38 -20.53
C ASP A 339 -2.66 -15.96 -21.11
N VAL A 340 -2.08 -14.96 -20.42
CA VAL A 340 -2.16 -13.54 -20.82
C VAL A 340 -0.78 -12.97 -21.11
N SER A 341 0.14 -13.01 -20.14
CA SER A 341 1.42 -12.31 -20.24
C SER A 341 2.32 -12.83 -21.38
N VAL A 342 2.10 -14.05 -21.81
CA VAL A 342 2.87 -14.74 -22.88
C VAL A 342 2.37 -14.45 -24.30
N ILE A 343 1.21 -13.78 -24.45
CA ILE A 343 0.62 -13.47 -25.77
C ILE A 343 1.50 -12.39 -26.42
N PRO A 344 1.94 -12.58 -27.69
CA PRO A 344 2.62 -11.51 -28.45
C PRO A 344 1.69 -10.32 -28.68
N ARG A 345 2.23 -9.10 -28.54
CA ARG A 345 1.48 -7.82 -28.68
C ARG A 345 1.80 -7.12 -30.01
#